data_73f8cae6342d6298d9300e7779ec6216
#
_entry.id   73f8cae6342d6298d9300e7779ec6216
#
_cell.length_a   1.000
_cell.length_b   1.000
_cell.length_c   1.000
_cell.angle_alpha   90.00
_cell.angle_beta   90.00
_cell.angle_gamma   90.00
#
_symmetry.space_group_name_H-M   'P 1'
#
loop_
_entity.id
_entity.type
_entity.pdbx_description
1 polymer ?
#
loop_
_entity_poly.entity_id
_entity_poly.type
_entity_poly.pdbx_seq_one_letter_code
_entity_poly.pdbx_strand_id
1 'polypeptide(L)'
;GINLLNGGTLRPGSNAATSQTKNTGIISIERNLNAETGSHIYVNKTKTDSISVNSITGAESQAWAFLKVGGNATVNGTIHVTYATTWKPAEGDYVRVFDCEGTISGTPTFDIQELPEGLVWDTSELLSQGIIKVSSSTGIKGIDATSEFIADVYTISGVKVVDGISTTMPSLRNDLKRRGLVSGTYIER
;
A
#
# COMPACT_ATOMS: atom_id res chain seq x y z
N GLY A 1 19.36 -20.02 -9.91
CA GLY A 1 18.42 -19.46 -8.94
C GLY A 1 19.14 -18.86 -7.74
N ILE A 2 18.40 -18.15 -6.96
CA ILE A 2 18.87 -17.52 -5.71
C ILE A 2 18.00 -18.01 -4.57
N ASN A 3 18.65 -18.44 -3.48
CA ASN A 3 18.02 -18.62 -2.18
C ASN A 3 18.46 -17.47 -1.26
N LEU A 4 17.53 -16.63 -0.87
CA LEU A 4 17.77 -15.54 0.05
C LEU A 4 17.31 -15.97 1.44
N LEU A 5 18.28 -16.33 2.28
CA LEU A 5 18.05 -16.85 3.62
C LEU A 5 17.69 -15.74 4.60
N ASN A 6 17.33 -16.11 5.82
CA ASN A 6 17.09 -15.17 6.93
C ASN A 6 18.27 -14.19 7.11
N GLY A 7 17.97 -12.89 7.15
CA GLY A 7 18.97 -11.81 7.16
C GLY A 7 19.58 -11.48 5.80
N GLY A 8 19.32 -12.29 4.76
CA GLY A 8 19.78 -12.02 3.39
C GLY A 8 19.05 -10.82 2.79
N THR A 9 19.75 -10.07 1.95
CA THR A 9 19.23 -8.83 1.35
C THR A 9 19.46 -8.79 -0.16
N LEU A 10 18.41 -8.45 -0.92
CA LEU A 10 18.50 -8.06 -2.33
C LEU A 10 18.13 -6.58 -2.46
N ARG A 11 19.04 -5.80 -3.00
CA ARG A 11 18.85 -4.36 -3.23
C ARG A 11 19.33 -4.02 -4.64
N PRO A 12 18.43 -3.94 -5.62
CA PRO A 12 18.79 -3.42 -6.94
C PRO A 12 19.22 -1.96 -6.84
N GLY A 13 20.24 -1.60 -7.63
CA GLY A 13 20.77 -0.25 -7.67
C GLY A 13 22.02 -0.04 -6.79
N SER A 14 22.45 1.22 -6.71
CA SER A 14 23.66 1.59 -5.96
C SER A 14 23.39 1.73 -4.46
N ASN A 15 24.30 1.25 -3.65
CA ASN A 15 24.27 1.41 -2.19
C ASN A 15 24.76 2.81 -1.73
N ALA A 16 25.00 3.75 -2.65
CA ALA A 16 25.42 5.12 -2.31
C ALA A 16 24.24 5.89 -1.69
N ALA A 17 24.23 6.00 -0.38
CA ALA A 17 23.17 6.57 0.45
C ALA A 17 22.90 8.08 0.22
N THR A 18 23.60 8.75 -0.71
CA THR A 18 23.57 10.21 -0.84
C THR A 18 22.86 10.74 -2.08
N SER A 19 22.39 9.87 -2.99
CA SER A 19 21.66 10.33 -4.18
C SER A 19 20.51 9.40 -4.49
N GLN A 20 19.29 9.88 -4.36
CA GLN A 20 18.06 9.16 -4.71
C GLN A 20 18.03 8.72 -6.19
N THR A 21 18.78 9.40 -7.06
CA THR A 21 18.90 9.07 -8.48
C THR A 21 19.79 7.88 -8.77
N LYS A 22 20.59 7.42 -7.82
CA LYS A 22 21.50 6.27 -7.95
C LYS A 22 20.94 4.96 -7.38
N ASN A 23 19.76 4.98 -6.78
CA ASN A 23 19.11 3.80 -6.21
C ASN A 23 18.19 3.09 -7.21
N THR A 24 18.49 3.18 -8.50
CA THR A 24 17.74 2.49 -9.54
C THR A 24 18.61 1.43 -10.19
N GLY A 25 18.01 0.35 -10.62
CA GLY A 25 18.69 -0.75 -11.30
C GLY A 25 17.84 -2.01 -11.30
N ILE A 26 18.32 -3.01 -12.06
CA ILE A 26 17.68 -4.30 -12.17
C ILE A 26 18.66 -5.36 -11.70
N ILE A 27 18.22 -6.22 -10.79
CA ILE A 27 18.91 -7.48 -10.55
C ILE A 27 18.21 -8.56 -11.38
N SER A 28 18.94 -9.15 -12.33
CA SER A 28 18.43 -10.26 -13.14
C SER A 28 18.81 -11.60 -12.50
N ILE A 29 17.81 -12.43 -12.26
CA ILE A 29 17.92 -13.78 -11.73
C ILE A 29 17.44 -14.73 -12.83
N GLU A 30 18.33 -15.45 -13.48
CA GLU A 30 18.01 -16.28 -14.65
C GLU A 30 17.05 -17.45 -14.37
N ARG A 31 16.89 -17.84 -13.12
CA ARG A 31 16.05 -18.94 -12.68
C ARG A 31 15.15 -18.50 -11.52
N ASN A 32 14.85 -19.41 -10.60
CA ASN A 32 13.97 -19.15 -9.49
C ASN A 32 14.61 -18.25 -8.41
N LEU A 33 13.77 -17.45 -7.77
CA LEU A 33 14.05 -16.76 -6.51
C LEU A 33 13.26 -17.44 -5.40
N ASN A 34 13.95 -17.77 -4.30
CA ASN A 34 13.33 -18.17 -3.05
C ASN A 34 13.80 -17.23 -1.94
N ALA A 35 12.92 -16.35 -1.47
CA ALA A 35 13.17 -15.42 -0.37
C ALA A 35 12.47 -15.93 0.89
N GLU A 36 13.24 -16.41 1.85
CA GLU A 36 12.76 -16.98 3.11
C GLU A 36 12.28 -15.90 4.08
N THR A 37 11.55 -16.31 5.10
CA THR A 37 11.18 -15.43 6.23
C THR A 37 12.41 -14.79 6.85
N GLY A 38 12.35 -13.50 7.14
CA GLY A 38 13.48 -12.71 7.67
C GLY A 38 14.48 -12.24 6.61
N SER A 39 14.26 -12.56 5.32
CA SER A 39 15.00 -11.92 4.22
C SER A 39 14.40 -10.58 3.83
N HIS A 40 15.16 -9.75 3.10
CA HIS A 40 14.78 -8.39 2.75
C HIS A 40 14.98 -8.11 1.26
N ILE A 41 13.94 -7.58 0.62
CA ILE A 41 13.97 -7.14 -0.78
C ILE A 41 13.66 -5.63 -0.80
N TYR A 42 14.56 -4.84 -1.37
CA TYR A 42 14.41 -3.39 -1.46
C TYR A 42 14.11 -2.98 -2.88
N VAL A 43 13.07 -2.17 -3.07
CA VAL A 43 12.72 -1.55 -4.34
C VAL A 43 12.55 -0.04 -4.16
N ASN A 44 12.81 0.71 -5.22
CA ASN A 44 12.73 2.16 -5.18
C ASN A 44 12.19 2.71 -6.50
N LYS A 45 11.35 3.74 -6.43
CA LYS A 45 10.89 4.51 -7.59
C LYS A 45 11.36 5.96 -7.50
N THR A 46 11.97 6.46 -8.57
CA THR A 46 12.59 7.81 -8.56
C THR A 46 11.89 8.82 -9.46
N LYS A 47 11.02 8.39 -10.37
CA LYS A 47 10.37 9.26 -11.36
C LYS A 47 8.87 8.99 -11.51
N THR A 48 8.18 9.97 -12.08
CA THR A 48 6.73 9.98 -12.34
C THR A 48 6.33 9.24 -13.63
N ASP A 49 7.27 8.71 -14.38
CA ASP A 49 6.97 8.09 -15.66
C ASP A 49 6.02 6.90 -15.49
N SER A 50 4.85 6.98 -16.08
CA SER A 50 3.93 5.86 -16.19
C SER A 50 4.44 4.94 -17.30
N ILE A 51 4.87 3.75 -16.91
CA ILE A 51 5.36 2.74 -17.85
C ILE A 51 4.34 1.61 -17.88
N SER A 52 4.02 1.11 -19.08
CA SER A 52 3.12 -0.02 -19.25
C SER A 52 3.57 -1.23 -18.43
N VAL A 53 2.66 -1.86 -17.71
CA VAL A 53 2.91 -3.05 -16.89
C VAL A 53 3.57 -4.18 -17.70
N ASN A 54 3.32 -4.24 -18.99
CA ASN A 54 3.75 -5.32 -19.87
C ASN A 54 5.01 -5.00 -20.69
N SER A 55 5.65 -3.85 -20.49
CA SER A 55 6.81 -3.44 -21.28
C SER A 55 7.95 -2.99 -20.39
N ILE A 56 9.06 -3.72 -20.40
CA ILE A 56 10.30 -3.31 -19.77
C ILE A 56 11.20 -2.69 -20.81
N THR A 57 11.37 -1.39 -20.72
CA THR A 57 12.27 -0.62 -21.59
C THR A 57 13.54 -0.22 -20.83
N GLY A 58 14.59 0.19 -21.54
CA GLY A 58 15.80 0.73 -20.90
C GLY A 58 15.52 1.97 -20.03
N ALA A 59 14.46 2.72 -20.30
CA ALA A 59 14.02 3.86 -19.49
C ALA A 59 13.49 3.45 -18.12
N GLU A 60 12.85 2.29 -18.00
CA GLU A 60 12.40 1.71 -16.72
C GLU A 60 13.57 1.44 -15.80
N SER A 61 14.65 0.89 -16.31
CA SER A 61 15.84 0.59 -15.52
C SER A 61 16.48 1.82 -14.87
N GLN A 62 16.19 3.01 -15.40
CA GLN A 62 16.67 4.28 -14.85
C GLN A 62 15.73 4.91 -13.81
N ALA A 63 14.45 4.53 -13.83
CA ALA A 63 13.42 5.10 -12.96
C ALA A 63 13.14 4.24 -11.73
N TRP A 64 13.44 2.95 -11.79
CA TRP A 64 13.07 1.98 -10.77
C TRP A 64 14.22 1.07 -10.37
N ALA A 65 14.11 0.54 -9.15
CA ALA A 65 14.90 -0.58 -8.67
C ALA A 65 13.95 -1.77 -8.49
N PHE A 66 14.13 -2.86 -9.23
CA PHE A 66 13.28 -4.05 -9.17
C PHE A 66 14.05 -5.33 -9.51
N LEU A 67 13.40 -6.49 -9.36
CA LEU A 67 13.96 -7.80 -9.65
C LEU A 67 13.36 -8.38 -10.93
N LYS A 68 14.20 -8.78 -11.87
CA LYS A 68 13.81 -9.61 -13.02
C LYS A 68 14.11 -11.06 -12.70
N VAL A 69 13.09 -11.95 -12.78
CA VAL A 69 13.21 -13.36 -12.42
C VAL A 69 12.79 -14.22 -13.61
N GLY A 70 13.71 -14.98 -14.20
CA GLY A 70 13.49 -15.86 -15.35
C GLY A 70 12.81 -17.19 -15.02
N GLY A 71 12.35 -17.37 -13.80
CA GLY A 71 11.61 -18.54 -13.32
C GLY A 71 10.54 -18.13 -12.31
N ASN A 72 10.28 -18.97 -11.32
CA ASN A 72 9.32 -18.67 -10.24
C ASN A 72 9.96 -17.84 -9.14
N ALA A 73 9.16 -16.99 -8.49
CA ALA A 73 9.54 -16.26 -7.29
C ALA A 73 8.66 -16.72 -6.11
N THR A 74 9.27 -17.27 -5.07
CA THR A 74 8.61 -17.54 -3.78
C THR A 74 9.10 -16.52 -2.77
N VAL A 75 8.20 -15.72 -2.19
CA VAL A 75 8.58 -14.58 -1.35
C VAL A 75 7.85 -14.66 -0.01
N ASN A 76 8.61 -14.94 1.05
CA ASN A 76 8.15 -14.96 2.44
C ASN A 76 8.91 -13.94 3.32
N GLY A 77 9.81 -13.18 2.72
CA GLY A 77 10.56 -12.12 3.38
C GLY A 77 9.81 -10.78 3.40
N THR A 78 10.51 -9.73 3.82
CA THR A 78 10.00 -8.36 3.85
C THR A 78 10.35 -7.62 2.57
N ILE A 79 9.34 -7.03 1.94
CA ILE A 79 9.51 -6.13 0.80
C ILE A 79 9.50 -4.69 1.32
N HIS A 80 10.62 -4.00 1.10
CA HIS A 80 10.78 -2.59 1.43
C HIS A 80 10.57 -1.75 0.17
N VAL A 81 9.61 -0.83 0.22
CA VAL A 81 9.33 0.08 -0.90
C VAL A 81 9.59 1.50 -0.47
N THR A 82 10.47 2.16 -1.20
CA THR A 82 10.74 3.59 -1.01
C THR A 82 10.54 4.33 -2.33
N TYR A 83 10.36 5.65 -2.24
CA TYR A 83 10.31 6.48 -3.42
C TYR A 83 10.98 7.83 -3.18
N ALA A 84 11.50 8.41 -4.27
CA ALA A 84 12.14 9.71 -4.21
C ALA A 84 11.10 10.84 -4.17
N THR A 85 11.45 11.95 -3.55
CA THR A 85 10.62 13.17 -3.51
C THR A 85 10.30 13.75 -4.89
N THR A 86 11.06 13.34 -5.90
CA THR A 86 10.84 13.71 -7.30
C THR A 86 9.69 12.96 -7.95
N TRP A 87 9.31 11.80 -7.42
CA TRP A 87 8.07 11.14 -7.80
C TRP A 87 6.90 11.73 -7.01
N LYS A 88 5.83 12.02 -7.71
CA LYS A 88 4.57 12.51 -7.13
C LYS A 88 3.52 11.44 -7.33
N PRO A 89 3.31 10.54 -6.34
CA PRO A 89 2.34 9.47 -6.45
C PRO A 89 0.94 10.00 -6.75
N ALA A 90 0.25 9.35 -7.66
CA ALA A 90 -1.16 9.61 -7.99
C ALA A 90 -1.92 8.27 -8.05
N GLU A 91 -3.23 8.32 -7.93
CA GLU A 91 -4.09 7.14 -8.10
C GLU A 91 -3.85 6.49 -9.47
N GLY A 92 -3.69 5.16 -9.47
CA GLY A 92 -3.36 4.38 -10.67
C GLY A 92 -1.87 4.23 -10.94
N ASP A 93 -1.01 5.00 -10.28
CA ASP A 93 0.43 4.76 -10.31
C ASP A 93 0.79 3.40 -9.67
N TYR A 94 1.98 2.90 -9.99
CA TYR A 94 2.46 1.65 -9.39
C TYR A 94 3.98 1.62 -9.24
N VAL A 95 4.44 0.73 -8.38
CA VAL A 95 5.84 0.34 -8.23
C VAL A 95 5.97 -1.12 -8.66
N ARG A 96 6.87 -1.41 -9.60
CA ARG A 96 7.21 -2.79 -9.95
C ARG A 96 8.18 -3.33 -8.92
N VAL A 97 7.85 -4.48 -8.37
CA VAL A 97 8.72 -5.25 -7.45
C VAL A 97 9.40 -6.38 -8.21
N PHE A 98 8.61 -7.12 -8.99
CA PHE A 98 9.08 -8.25 -9.79
C PHE A 98 8.65 -8.12 -11.25
N ASP A 99 9.54 -8.50 -12.13
CA ASP A 99 9.24 -8.94 -13.49
C ASP A 99 9.57 -10.42 -13.56
N CYS A 100 8.56 -11.26 -13.47
CA CYS A 100 8.72 -12.72 -13.33
C CYS A 100 8.16 -13.44 -14.55
N GLU A 101 8.96 -14.30 -15.17
CA GLU A 101 8.51 -15.14 -16.30
C GLU A 101 7.61 -16.30 -15.83
N GLY A 102 7.81 -16.75 -14.59
CA GLY A 102 7.00 -17.78 -13.95
C GLY A 102 5.95 -17.20 -12.99
N THR A 103 5.63 -17.96 -11.96
CA THR A 103 4.66 -17.56 -10.93
C THR A 103 5.32 -16.85 -9.76
N ILE A 104 4.61 -15.89 -9.18
CA ILE A 104 4.98 -15.28 -7.91
C ILE A 104 4.07 -15.86 -6.83
N SER A 105 4.66 -16.30 -5.72
CA SER A 105 3.95 -16.95 -4.61
C SER A 105 4.54 -16.60 -3.25
N GLY A 106 3.88 -16.98 -2.17
CA GLY A 106 4.33 -16.76 -0.81
C GLY A 106 3.46 -15.78 -0.02
N THR A 107 3.94 -15.40 1.15
CA THR A 107 3.27 -14.50 2.09
C THR A 107 4.24 -13.40 2.55
N PRO A 108 4.60 -12.46 1.66
CA PRO A 108 5.53 -11.39 2.01
C PRO A 108 4.93 -10.46 3.07
N THR A 109 5.80 -9.89 3.88
CA THR A 109 5.49 -8.74 4.72
C THR A 109 5.97 -7.46 4.04
N PHE A 110 5.45 -6.31 4.45
CA PHE A 110 5.72 -5.04 3.79
C PHE A 110 6.21 -3.99 4.78
N ASP A 111 7.24 -3.28 4.36
CA ASP A 111 7.73 -2.05 5.00
C ASP A 111 7.78 -0.98 3.90
N ILE A 112 6.70 -0.23 3.77
CA ILE A 112 6.47 0.67 2.64
C ILE A 112 6.40 2.11 3.15
N GLN A 113 7.14 2.99 2.48
CA GLN A 113 7.10 4.43 2.73
C GLN A 113 5.67 4.96 2.57
N GLU A 114 5.20 5.76 3.53
CA GLU A 114 3.86 6.35 3.52
C GLU A 114 3.63 7.21 2.27
N LEU A 115 2.40 7.13 1.75
CA LEU A 115 1.94 7.97 0.63
C LEU A 115 1.37 9.30 1.14
N PRO A 116 1.25 10.31 0.28
CA PRO A 116 0.50 11.53 0.59
C PRO A 116 -0.94 11.23 1.03
N GLU A 117 -1.51 12.15 1.80
CA GLU A 117 -2.89 12.04 2.30
C GLU A 117 -3.89 11.74 1.17
N GLY A 118 -4.82 10.84 1.43
CA GLY A 118 -5.82 10.41 0.46
C GLY A 118 -5.37 9.26 -0.46
N LEU A 119 -4.13 8.81 -0.36
CA LEU A 119 -3.61 7.68 -1.12
C LEU A 119 -3.20 6.52 -0.21
N VAL A 120 -3.33 5.30 -0.71
CA VAL A 120 -2.92 4.06 -0.02
C VAL A 120 -2.22 3.13 -0.99
N TRP A 121 -1.36 2.27 -0.46
CA TRP A 121 -0.77 1.19 -1.22
C TRP A 121 -1.72 0.00 -1.32
N ASP A 122 -1.91 -0.49 -2.53
CA ASP A 122 -2.64 -1.73 -2.83
C ASP A 122 -1.64 -2.80 -3.27
N THR A 123 -1.50 -3.84 -2.46
CA THR A 123 -0.58 -4.95 -2.68
C THR A 123 -1.23 -6.16 -3.36
N SER A 124 -2.51 -6.08 -3.69
CA SER A 124 -3.31 -7.20 -4.21
C SER A 124 -2.78 -7.79 -5.53
N GLU A 125 -2.12 -6.97 -6.35
CA GLU A 125 -1.54 -7.40 -7.62
C GLU A 125 -0.08 -7.86 -7.55
N LEU A 126 0.51 -7.90 -6.36
CA LEU A 126 1.91 -8.33 -6.21
C LEU A 126 2.13 -9.77 -6.70
N LEU A 127 1.27 -10.71 -6.28
CA LEU A 127 1.45 -12.12 -6.63
C LEU A 127 1.01 -12.44 -8.06
N SER A 128 0.16 -11.64 -8.66
CA SER A 128 -0.34 -11.83 -10.03
C SER A 128 0.48 -11.10 -11.09
N GLN A 129 0.97 -9.89 -10.77
CA GLN A 129 1.63 -9.01 -11.74
C GLN A 129 3.00 -8.48 -11.29
N GLY A 130 3.42 -8.76 -10.06
CA GLY A 130 4.68 -8.28 -9.51
C GLY A 130 4.70 -6.79 -9.20
N ILE A 131 3.54 -6.15 -9.02
CA ILE A 131 3.41 -4.71 -8.78
C ILE A 131 2.65 -4.40 -7.49
N ILE A 132 2.92 -3.22 -6.95
CA ILE A 132 2.16 -2.60 -5.86
C ILE A 132 1.60 -1.29 -6.40
N LYS A 133 0.30 -1.10 -6.35
CA LYS A 133 -0.40 0.08 -6.89
C LYS A 133 -0.60 1.17 -5.85
N VAL A 134 -0.80 2.38 -6.35
CA VAL A 134 -1.33 3.51 -5.60
C VAL A 134 -2.83 3.59 -5.87
N SER A 135 -3.62 3.50 -4.82
CA SER A 135 -5.07 3.63 -4.86
C SER A 135 -5.51 4.82 -4.02
N SER A 136 -6.68 5.38 -4.33
CA SER A 136 -7.30 6.32 -3.42
C SER A 136 -7.73 5.60 -2.14
N SER A 137 -7.51 6.22 -0.99
CA SER A 137 -8.13 5.74 0.23
C SER A 137 -9.63 5.98 0.13
N THR A 138 -10.38 4.95 -0.23
CA THR A 138 -11.86 4.95 -0.16
C THR A 138 -12.36 4.85 1.28
N GLY A 139 -11.46 4.96 2.24
CA GLY A 139 -11.84 5.07 3.63
C GLY A 139 -12.76 6.28 3.80
N ILE A 140 -13.90 6.08 4.41
CA ILE A 140 -14.64 7.19 5.06
C ILE A 140 -13.53 7.99 5.76
N LYS A 141 -13.28 9.24 5.31
CA LYS A 141 -12.42 10.15 6.08
C LYS A 141 -12.91 10.05 7.49
N GLY A 142 -12.07 9.54 8.39
CA GLY A 142 -12.47 9.41 9.78
C GLY A 142 -13.07 10.75 10.14
N ILE A 143 -14.36 10.76 10.49
CA ILE A 143 -15.03 11.99 10.91
C ILE A 143 -14.11 12.53 12.00
N ASP A 144 -13.47 13.65 11.73
CA ASP A 144 -12.63 14.28 12.75
C ASP A 144 -13.50 14.34 14.00
N ALA A 145 -13.04 13.69 15.07
CA ALA A 145 -13.86 13.55 16.28
C ALA A 145 -14.38 14.90 16.80
N THR A 146 -13.78 16.00 16.34
CA THR A 146 -14.15 17.38 16.69
C THR A 146 -15.05 18.05 15.66
N SER A 147 -15.19 17.47 14.43
CA SER A 147 -16.05 18.06 13.40
C SER A 147 -17.53 17.87 13.76
N GLU A 148 -18.30 18.93 13.62
CA GLU A 148 -19.77 18.85 13.72
C GLU A 148 -20.34 18.15 12.49
N PHE A 149 -21.30 17.28 12.70
CA PHE A 149 -22.04 16.61 11.64
C PHE A 149 -23.53 16.53 12.02
N ILE A 150 -24.37 16.33 11.03
CA ILE A 150 -25.79 16.09 11.22
C ILE A 150 -26.03 14.59 11.08
N ALA A 151 -26.62 13.97 12.10
CA ALA A 151 -26.92 12.55 12.12
C ALA A 151 -28.40 12.28 12.36
N ASP A 152 -28.91 11.28 11.66
CA ASP A 152 -30.17 10.62 11.97
C ASP A 152 -29.89 9.36 12.78
N VAL A 153 -30.64 9.13 13.84
CA VAL A 153 -30.46 7.95 14.69
C VAL A 153 -31.65 7.00 14.54
N TYR A 154 -31.36 5.74 14.34
CA TYR A 154 -32.35 4.69 14.15
C TYR A 154 -32.18 3.58 15.20
N THR A 155 -33.26 2.90 15.54
CA THR A 155 -33.16 1.61 16.24
C THR A 155 -32.60 0.54 15.30
N ILE A 156 -32.14 -0.58 15.85
CA ILE A 156 -31.70 -1.73 15.03
C ILE A 156 -32.83 -2.30 14.16
N SER A 157 -34.09 -2.06 14.53
CA SER A 157 -35.26 -2.40 13.73
C SER A 157 -35.58 -1.40 12.62
N GLY A 158 -34.76 -0.35 12.45
CA GLY A 158 -34.89 0.63 11.37
C GLY A 158 -35.87 1.78 11.67
N VAL A 159 -36.34 1.91 12.89
CA VAL A 159 -37.23 3.04 13.27
C VAL A 159 -36.37 4.27 13.59
N LYS A 160 -36.61 5.39 12.88
CA LYS A 160 -35.93 6.66 13.16
C LYS A 160 -36.36 7.19 14.52
N VAL A 161 -35.43 7.46 15.42
CA VAL A 161 -35.68 7.94 16.78
C VAL A 161 -35.17 9.36 17.01
N VAL A 162 -34.22 9.81 16.19
CA VAL A 162 -33.75 11.21 16.19
C VAL A 162 -33.54 11.64 14.74
N ASP A 163 -33.98 12.83 14.42
CA ASP A 163 -33.87 13.46 13.10
C ASP A 163 -32.94 14.66 13.17
N GLY A 164 -31.91 14.67 12.33
CA GLY A 164 -31.04 15.81 12.11
C GLY A 164 -30.35 16.36 13.35
N ILE A 165 -29.82 15.53 14.25
CA ILE A 165 -29.05 16.03 15.39
C ILE A 165 -27.69 16.55 14.91
N SER A 166 -27.43 17.86 15.12
CA SER A 166 -26.09 18.45 14.92
C SER A 166 -25.24 18.19 16.16
N THR A 167 -24.17 17.44 16.00
CA THR A 167 -23.32 17.00 17.11
C THR A 167 -21.92 16.65 16.65
N THR A 168 -21.00 16.43 17.58
CA THR A 168 -19.67 15.84 17.33
C THR A 168 -19.66 14.40 17.83
N MET A 169 -18.77 13.55 17.32
CA MET A 169 -18.67 12.14 17.76
C MET A 169 -18.53 11.99 19.28
N PRO A 170 -17.68 12.76 20.00
CA PRO A 170 -17.63 12.69 21.46
C PRO A 170 -18.92 13.12 22.15
N SER A 171 -19.68 14.04 21.56
CA SER A 171 -20.91 14.59 22.13
C SER A 171 -22.14 13.75 21.85
N LEU A 172 -22.17 13.01 20.73
CA LEU A 172 -23.34 12.23 20.30
C LEU A 172 -23.87 11.30 21.41
N ARG A 173 -22.98 10.57 22.07
CA ARG A 173 -23.37 9.66 23.15
C ARG A 173 -24.03 10.38 24.33
N ASN A 174 -23.56 11.57 24.66
CA ASN A 174 -24.12 12.38 25.73
C ASN A 174 -25.46 12.98 25.33
N ASP A 175 -25.61 13.37 24.06
CA ASP A 175 -26.85 13.91 23.50
C ASP A 175 -27.94 12.83 23.44
N LEU A 176 -27.61 11.61 23.06
CA LEU A 176 -28.54 10.48 23.11
C LEU A 176 -28.96 10.14 24.53
N LYS A 177 -28.05 10.16 25.50
CA LYS A 177 -28.38 9.98 26.93
C LYS A 177 -29.33 11.05 27.42
N ARG A 178 -29.11 12.33 27.11
CA ARG A 178 -29.99 13.45 27.49
C ARG A 178 -31.40 13.28 26.95
N ARG A 179 -31.56 12.65 25.79
CA ARG A 179 -32.85 12.34 25.15
C ARG A 179 -33.49 11.03 25.65
N GLY A 180 -32.91 10.38 26.67
CA GLY A 180 -33.42 9.12 27.24
C GLY A 180 -33.14 7.87 26.40
N LEU A 181 -32.27 7.95 25.42
CA LEU A 181 -31.93 6.85 24.52
C LEU A 181 -30.67 6.08 25.03
N VAL A 182 -30.78 5.50 26.22
CA VAL A 182 -29.61 4.94 26.95
C VAL A 182 -29.43 3.43 26.81
N SER A 183 -30.44 2.71 26.34
CA SER A 183 -30.35 1.25 26.19
C SER A 183 -30.86 0.83 24.82
N GLY A 184 -29.94 0.32 24.00
CA GLY A 184 -30.21 -0.18 22.66
C GLY A 184 -29.00 -0.01 21.77
N THR A 185 -28.97 -0.74 20.69
CA THR A 185 -27.99 -0.55 19.61
C THR A 185 -28.62 0.37 18.58
N TYR A 186 -27.94 1.44 18.24
CA TYR A 186 -28.36 2.44 17.26
C TYR A 186 -27.38 2.43 16.09
N ILE A 187 -27.89 2.74 14.90
CA ILE A 187 -27.12 2.88 13.67
C ILE A 187 -27.26 4.33 13.20
N GLU A 188 -26.14 4.95 12.88
CA GLU A 188 -26.09 6.24 12.18
C GLU A 188 -26.10 5.99 10.67
N ARG A 189 -26.76 6.88 9.93
CA ARG A 189 -26.75 6.91 8.47
C ARG A 189 -26.59 8.34 7.99
#